data_99381dbfd35b6e09be91d42fa839d700
#
_entry.id   99381dbfd35b6e09be91d42fa839d700
#
_cell.length_a   1.000
_cell.length_b   1.000
_cell.length_c   1.000
_cell.angle_alpha   90.00
_cell.angle_beta   90.00
_cell.angle_gamma   90.00
#
_symmetry.space_group_name_H-M   'P 1'
#
loop_
_entity.id
_entity.type
_entity.pdbx_description
1 polymer ?
#
loop_
_entity_poly.entity_id
_entity_poly.type
_entity_poly.pdbx_seq_one_letter_code
_entity_poly.pdbx_strand_id
1 'polypeptide(L)'
;LKIDLPTVPEWPLEQKLQGERDTLGHYLSGHPTDPWKDELAQLSTCPLGEIADRYQPPKPRKNDDGDNNRFRRGPDTPWTVAGMVTAVRKRGDSDAFVRLEDGSGIIEVSFFGELYQQIAPLLTRDQMLIVDGGLRIDDFSGGGFQLRARSAMSLADACRKHARLLQLKLNGIGPDFVGQLQHALAGYRGGRASVTLHGYRNRNAQADLELGEAWRVDAIPDLLRSVRALPGVQAARLRI
;
A
#
# COMPACT_ATOMS: atom_id res chain seq x y z
N LEU A 1 11.75 -47.10 -6.50
CA LEU A 1 10.35 -46.66 -6.39
C LEU A 1 10.23 -45.27 -7.03
N LYS A 2 9.66 -45.18 -8.26
CA LYS A 2 9.22 -43.89 -8.82
C LYS A 2 7.84 -43.62 -8.18
N ILE A 3 7.78 -42.61 -7.33
CA ILE A 3 6.51 -42.10 -6.81
C ILE A 3 6.01 -41.09 -7.85
N ASP A 4 4.93 -41.46 -8.57
CA ASP A 4 4.22 -40.50 -9.43
C ASP A 4 3.40 -39.57 -8.52
N LEU A 5 3.88 -38.34 -8.38
CA LEU A 5 3.14 -37.31 -7.67
C LEU A 5 2.07 -36.75 -8.59
N PRO A 6 0.83 -36.57 -8.10
CA PRO A 6 -0.23 -35.96 -8.89
C PRO A 6 0.13 -34.52 -9.24
N THR A 7 -0.11 -34.12 -10.48
CA THR A 7 0.01 -32.72 -10.91
C THR A 7 -1.18 -31.95 -10.37
N VAL A 8 -0.94 -31.16 -9.31
CA VAL A 8 -1.95 -30.27 -8.73
C VAL A 8 -1.66 -28.83 -9.11
N PRO A 9 -2.66 -27.97 -9.31
CA PRO A 9 -2.44 -26.56 -9.56
C PRO A 9 -1.71 -25.91 -8.38
N GLU A 10 -0.81 -24.97 -8.69
CA GLU A 10 -0.11 -24.17 -7.67
C GLU A 10 -1.13 -23.34 -6.85
N TRP A 11 -0.86 -23.21 -5.58
CA TRP A 11 -1.69 -22.38 -4.70
C TRP A 11 -1.65 -20.90 -5.14
N PRO A 12 -2.77 -20.16 -5.00
CA PRO A 12 -2.74 -18.71 -5.12
C PRO A 12 -1.68 -18.12 -4.20
N LEU A 13 -0.99 -17.06 -4.66
CA LEU A 13 0.10 -16.45 -3.90
C LEU A 13 -0.31 -16.08 -2.47
N GLU A 14 -1.51 -15.56 -2.28
CA GLU A 14 -2.05 -15.18 -0.97
C GLU A 14 -2.12 -16.37 -0.01
N GLN A 15 -2.60 -17.52 -0.48
CA GLN A 15 -2.68 -18.76 0.30
C GLN A 15 -1.27 -19.32 0.62
N LYS A 16 -0.36 -19.22 -0.35
CA LYS A 16 1.03 -19.64 -0.18
C LYS A 16 1.75 -18.80 0.88
N LEU A 17 1.63 -17.49 0.79
CA LEU A 17 2.21 -16.56 1.76
C LEU A 17 1.63 -16.76 3.17
N GLN A 18 0.31 -17.00 3.27
CA GLN A 18 -0.30 -17.32 4.56
C GLN A 18 0.28 -18.62 5.15
N GLY A 19 0.38 -19.68 4.34
CA GLY A 19 0.97 -20.94 4.79
C GLY A 19 2.43 -20.83 5.20
N GLU A 20 3.24 -20.05 4.46
CA GLU A 20 4.65 -19.77 4.80
C GLU A 20 4.74 -19.08 6.16
N ARG A 21 3.93 -18.06 6.36
CA ARG A 21 3.90 -17.31 7.61
C ARG A 21 3.47 -18.16 8.80
N ASP A 22 2.41 -18.96 8.64
CA ASP A 22 1.86 -19.80 9.70
C ASP A 22 2.84 -20.92 10.10
N THR A 23 3.65 -21.41 9.13
CA THR A 23 4.57 -22.52 9.35
C THR A 23 5.97 -22.06 9.70
N LEU A 24 6.48 -21.03 9.02
CA LEU A 24 7.87 -20.58 9.11
C LEU A 24 8.03 -19.28 9.89
N GLY A 25 6.95 -18.55 10.09
CA GLY A 25 6.97 -17.24 10.75
C GLY A 25 7.40 -16.07 9.85
N HIS A 26 7.75 -16.35 8.59
CA HIS A 26 8.17 -15.34 7.59
C HIS A 26 7.75 -15.74 6.18
N TYR A 27 7.81 -14.79 5.24
CA TYR A 27 7.48 -14.98 3.83
C TYR A 27 8.73 -15.36 3.04
N LEU A 28 8.62 -16.33 2.12
CA LEU A 28 9.69 -16.80 1.22
C LEU A 28 9.37 -16.52 -0.25
N SER A 29 8.12 -16.72 -0.66
CA SER A 29 7.71 -16.66 -2.07
C SER A 29 7.40 -15.24 -2.55
N GLY A 30 7.39 -14.25 -1.66
CA GLY A 30 7.06 -12.86 -1.93
C GLY A 30 6.59 -12.15 -0.66
N HIS A 31 6.03 -10.95 -0.80
CA HIS A 31 5.47 -10.21 0.31
C HIS A 31 3.99 -9.84 0.03
N PRO A 32 3.10 -9.80 1.05
CA PRO A 32 1.69 -9.42 0.84
C PRO A 32 1.49 -8.02 0.23
N THR A 33 2.50 -7.14 0.34
CA THR A 33 2.49 -5.82 -0.31
C THR A 33 2.87 -5.85 -1.79
N ASP A 34 3.44 -6.96 -2.30
CA ASP A 34 3.92 -7.05 -3.69
C ASP A 34 2.86 -6.70 -4.74
N PRO A 35 1.60 -7.16 -4.61
CA PRO A 35 0.53 -6.78 -5.55
C PRO A 35 0.23 -5.27 -5.57
N TRP A 36 0.67 -4.53 -4.56
CA TRP A 36 0.36 -3.11 -4.33
C TRP A 36 1.59 -2.20 -4.45
N LYS A 37 2.74 -2.71 -4.89
CA LYS A 37 4.00 -1.95 -4.96
C LYS A 37 3.85 -0.65 -5.75
N ASP A 38 3.17 -0.68 -6.88
CA ASP A 38 2.98 0.49 -7.74
C ASP A 38 2.12 1.56 -7.05
N GLU A 39 1.08 1.15 -6.33
CA GLU A 39 0.19 2.03 -5.59
C GLU A 39 0.88 2.59 -4.34
N LEU A 40 1.56 1.75 -3.56
CA LEU A 40 2.29 2.17 -2.37
C LEU A 40 3.42 3.15 -2.71
N ALA A 41 4.13 2.93 -3.81
CA ALA A 41 5.19 3.83 -4.27
C ALA A 41 4.67 5.23 -4.66
N GLN A 42 3.42 5.35 -5.09
CA GLN A 42 2.78 6.64 -5.38
C GLN A 42 2.21 7.31 -4.12
N LEU A 43 1.93 6.55 -3.06
CA LEU A 43 1.33 7.03 -1.81
C LEU A 43 2.36 7.30 -0.73
N SER A 44 3.60 6.87 -0.87
CA SER A 44 4.68 7.06 0.10
C SER A 44 5.80 7.94 -0.45
N THR A 45 6.61 8.48 0.43
CA THR A 45 7.80 9.26 0.04
C THR A 45 8.85 8.39 -0.63
N CYS A 46 9.03 7.16 -0.12
CA CYS A 46 9.89 6.12 -0.70
C CYS A 46 9.58 4.77 -0.06
N PRO A 47 10.10 3.65 -0.61
CA PRO A 47 10.13 2.37 0.08
C PRO A 47 10.84 2.46 1.44
N LEU A 48 10.41 1.65 2.41
CA LEU A 48 10.95 1.71 3.77
C LEU A 48 12.45 1.42 3.83
N GLY A 49 12.94 0.52 2.99
CA GLY A 49 14.38 0.19 2.88
C GLY A 49 15.25 1.34 2.35
N GLU A 50 14.66 2.32 1.66
CA GLU A 50 15.38 3.47 1.09
C GLU A 50 15.38 4.72 2.01
N ILE A 51 14.74 4.64 3.18
CA ILE A 51 14.62 5.80 4.09
C ILE A 51 15.99 6.33 4.45
N ALA A 52 16.94 5.45 4.77
CA ALA A 52 18.31 5.85 5.18
C ALA A 52 19.02 6.65 4.08
N ASP A 53 18.84 6.27 2.83
CA ASP A 53 19.50 6.91 1.68
C ASP A 53 18.87 8.26 1.33
N ARG A 54 17.59 8.42 1.62
CA ARG A 54 16.82 9.63 1.25
C ARG A 54 16.63 10.62 2.39
N TYR A 55 16.84 10.20 3.63
CA TYR A 55 16.65 11.05 4.79
C TYR A 55 17.72 12.15 4.85
N GLN A 56 17.28 13.39 4.94
CA GLN A 56 18.12 14.54 5.20
C GLN A 56 17.74 15.16 6.54
N PRO A 57 18.66 15.18 7.51
CA PRO A 57 18.36 15.78 8.81
C PRO A 57 18.04 17.27 8.61
N PRO A 58 17.05 17.79 9.34
CA PRO A 58 16.67 19.19 9.28
C PRO A 58 17.85 20.06 9.70
N LYS A 59 18.04 21.19 8.99
CA LYS A 59 19.08 22.17 9.35
C LYS A 59 18.83 22.72 10.75
N PRO A 60 19.84 22.83 11.63
CA PRO A 60 19.69 23.45 12.94
C PRO A 60 19.16 24.87 12.79
N ARG A 61 18.19 25.24 13.60
CA ARG A 61 17.66 26.61 13.61
C ARG A 61 18.73 27.55 14.21
N LYS A 62 19.01 28.67 13.55
CA LYS A 62 20.03 29.67 13.93
C LYS A 62 19.81 30.33 15.32
N ASN A 63 18.71 30.05 16.03
CA ASN A 63 18.36 30.67 17.32
C ASN A 63 18.54 29.73 18.52
N ASP A 64 19.30 28.66 18.39
CA ASP A 64 19.55 27.70 19.49
C ASP A 64 20.81 28.04 20.31
N ASP A 65 21.21 29.32 20.31
CA ASP A 65 22.26 29.82 21.18
C ASP A 65 21.74 29.90 22.64
N GLY A 66 22.07 28.93 23.45
CA GLY A 66 22.16 29.15 24.87
C GLY A 66 21.29 28.37 25.83
N ASP A 67 20.53 27.38 25.41
CA ASP A 67 19.82 26.55 26.39
C ASP A 67 20.38 25.10 26.38
N ASN A 68 21.05 24.76 27.50
CA ASN A 68 21.70 23.46 27.76
C ASN A 68 20.70 22.29 27.86
N ASN A 69 19.57 22.39 27.14
CA ASN A 69 18.54 21.34 27.14
C ASN A 69 18.87 20.26 26.10
N ARG A 70 19.76 19.33 26.45
CA ARG A 70 20.15 18.12 25.69
C ARG A 70 18.95 17.22 25.32
N PHE A 71 17.73 17.58 25.72
CA PHE A 71 16.49 16.87 25.44
C PHE A 71 15.60 17.55 24.39
N ARG A 72 15.98 18.67 23.80
CA ARG A 72 15.25 19.24 22.66
C ARG A 72 15.50 18.39 21.43
N ARG A 73 14.56 17.49 21.19
CA ARG A 73 14.47 16.72 19.96
C ARG A 73 14.42 17.69 18.79
N GLY A 74 15.29 17.51 17.80
CA GLY A 74 15.27 18.27 16.56
C GLY A 74 13.89 18.20 15.89
N PRO A 75 13.56 19.15 14.99
CA PRO A 75 12.29 19.13 14.28
C PRO A 75 12.19 17.87 13.44
N ASP A 76 11.02 17.20 13.56
CA ASP A 76 10.69 16.04 12.74
C ASP A 76 10.64 16.42 11.25
N THR A 77 11.19 15.60 10.38
CA THR A 77 11.08 15.78 8.92
C THR A 77 9.73 15.24 8.44
N PRO A 78 8.91 16.05 7.73
CA PRO A 78 7.66 15.54 7.16
C PRO A 78 7.91 14.36 6.23
N TRP A 79 7.20 13.25 6.44
CA TRP A 79 7.38 12.01 5.69
C TRP A 79 6.10 11.22 5.62
N THR A 80 5.87 10.54 4.50
CA THR A 80 4.78 9.60 4.34
C THR A 80 5.36 8.21 4.16
N VAL A 81 4.93 7.26 5.00
CA VAL A 81 5.29 5.85 4.89
C VAL A 81 4.05 5.02 4.55
N ALA A 82 4.27 3.92 3.84
CA ALA A 82 3.24 2.95 3.53
C ALA A 82 3.75 1.55 3.83
N GLY A 83 2.88 0.69 4.38
CA GLY A 83 3.26 -0.68 4.70
C GLY A 83 2.15 -1.45 5.38
N MET A 84 2.40 -2.73 5.58
CA MET A 84 1.52 -3.65 6.28
C MET A 84 1.85 -3.67 7.78
N VAL A 85 0.82 -3.67 8.61
CA VAL A 85 0.95 -3.80 10.06
C VAL A 85 1.39 -5.23 10.41
N THR A 86 2.58 -5.38 10.97
CA THR A 86 3.10 -6.68 11.41
C THR A 86 3.03 -6.88 12.91
N ALA A 87 3.08 -5.79 13.68
CA ALA A 87 2.93 -5.82 15.13
C ALA A 87 2.31 -4.53 15.66
N VAL A 88 1.53 -4.65 16.72
CA VAL A 88 0.94 -3.52 17.46
C VAL A 88 1.24 -3.69 18.94
N ARG A 89 1.92 -2.73 19.52
CA ARG A 89 2.22 -2.67 20.96
C ARG A 89 1.50 -1.46 21.55
N LYS A 90 0.44 -1.73 22.31
CA LYS A 90 -0.29 -0.69 23.04
C LYS A 90 0.47 -0.25 24.28
N ARG A 91 0.41 1.03 24.60
CA ARG A 91 0.95 1.62 25.82
C ARG A 91 -0.14 2.44 26.50
N GLY A 92 -0.77 1.84 27.51
CA GLY A 92 -1.98 2.42 28.10
C GLY A 92 -3.14 2.46 27.11
N ASP A 93 -4.08 3.37 27.34
CA ASP A 93 -5.32 3.48 26.57
C ASP A 93 -5.25 4.53 25.45
N SER A 94 -4.16 5.29 25.38
CA SER A 94 -4.03 6.46 24.48
C SER A 94 -2.89 6.37 23.47
N ASP A 95 -2.03 5.34 23.56
CA ASP A 95 -0.83 5.29 22.77
C ASP A 95 -0.62 3.89 22.16
N ALA A 96 -0.07 3.85 20.96
CA ALA A 96 0.38 2.61 20.33
C ALA A 96 1.66 2.81 19.52
N PHE A 97 2.49 1.77 19.49
CA PHE A 97 3.63 1.62 18.62
C PHE A 97 3.33 0.51 17.62
N VAL A 98 3.41 0.83 16.37
CA VAL A 98 3.02 -0.07 15.28
C VAL A 98 4.23 -0.30 14.40
N ARG A 99 4.52 -1.56 14.10
CA ARG A 99 5.55 -1.94 13.13
C ARG A 99 4.91 -2.09 11.78
N LEU A 100 5.38 -1.29 10.81
CA LEU A 100 5.00 -1.39 9.41
C LEU A 100 6.13 -2.02 8.61
N GLU A 101 5.76 -2.84 7.63
CA GLU A 101 6.67 -3.55 6.71
C GLU A 101 6.13 -3.46 5.29
N ASP A 102 7.02 -3.25 4.29
CA ASP A 102 6.66 -3.17 2.87
C ASP A 102 7.43 -4.18 1.99
N GLY A 103 8.13 -5.13 2.61
CA GLY A 103 8.99 -6.10 1.94
C GLY A 103 10.39 -5.58 1.61
N SER A 104 10.62 -4.26 1.64
CA SER A 104 11.95 -3.65 1.49
C SER A 104 12.60 -3.28 2.83
N GLY A 105 11.78 -3.01 3.85
CA GLY A 105 12.21 -2.58 5.16
C GLY A 105 11.10 -2.55 6.19
N ILE A 106 11.47 -2.13 7.38
CA ILE A 106 10.59 -2.06 8.55
C ILE A 106 10.75 -0.70 9.21
N ILE A 107 9.64 -0.11 9.67
CA ILE A 107 9.65 1.10 10.48
C ILE A 107 8.70 0.99 11.67
N GLU A 108 9.10 1.56 12.82
CA GLU A 108 8.19 1.76 13.94
C GLU A 108 7.48 3.11 13.82
N VAL A 109 6.16 3.08 13.92
CA VAL A 109 5.29 4.26 13.87
C VAL A 109 4.62 4.43 15.22
N SER A 110 4.72 5.62 15.80
CA SER A 110 4.08 5.95 17.08
C SER A 110 2.81 6.76 16.87
N PHE A 111 1.73 6.33 17.51
CA PHE A 111 0.42 6.96 17.51
C PHE A 111 0.06 7.39 18.92
N PHE A 112 -0.39 8.63 19.12
CA PHE A 112 -0.66 9.21 20.42
C PHE A 112 -2.03 9.89 20.49
N GLY A 113 -2.65 9.84 21.67
CA GLY A 113 -3.84 10.61 22.03
C GLY A 113 -5.04 10.38 21.11
N GLU A 114 -5.65 11.46 20.66
CA GLU A 114 -6.87 11.43 19.82
C GLU A 114 -6.65 10.69 18.48
N LEU A 115 -5.48 10.84 17.87
CA LEU A 115 -5.18 10.14 16.64
C LEU A 115 -5.23 8.63 16.84
N TYR A 116 -4.63 8.12 17.92
CA TYR A 116 -4.72 6.70 18.25
C TYR A 116 -6.16 6.23 18.39
N GLN A 117 -7.00 6.98 19.11
CA GLN A 117 -8.41 6.61 19.31
C GLN A 117 -9.17 6.55 17.97
N GLN A 118 -8.93 7.50 17.07
CA GLN A 118 -9.58 7.55 15.76
C GLN A 118 -9.19 6.35 14.86
N ILE A 119 -7.92 5.95 14.89
CA ILE A 119 -7.40 4.94 13.98
C ILE A 119 -7.24 3.56 14.62
N ALA A 120 -7.50 3.40 15.93
CA ALA A 120 -7.38 2.13 16.64
C ALA A 120 -8.06 0.94 15.91
N PRO A 121 -9.24 1.08 15.28
CA PRO A 121 -9.85 0.01 14.49
C PRO A 121 -9.02 -0.43 13.28
N LEU A 122 -8.17 0.44 12.73
CA LEU A 122 -7.29 0.14 11.59
C LEU A 122 -5.96 -0.49 12.03
N LEU A 123 -5.59 -0.40 13.32
CA LEU A 123 -4.34 -0.93 13.84
C LEU A 123 -4.47 -2.42 14.12
N THR A 124 -4.81 -3.17 13.10
CA THR A 124 -4.89 -4.63 13.13
C THR A 124 -3.80 -5.25 12.27
N ARG A 125 -3.35 -6.44 12.65
CA ARG A 125 -2.35 -7.17 11.88
C ARG A 125 -2.84 -7.40 10.45
N ASP A 126 -1.91 -7.36 9.50
CA ASP A 126 -2.14 -7.54 8.06
C ASP A 126 -2.90 -6.39 7.37
N GLN A 127 -3.26 -5.35 8.12
CA GLN A 127 -3.85 -4.14 7.54
C GLN A 127 -2.78 -3.29 6.86
N MET A 128 -3.03 -2.87 5.61
CA MET A 128 -2.16 -1.91 4.92
C MET A 128 -2.53 -0.48 5.30
N LEU A 129 -1.55 0.28 5.75
CA LEU A 129 -1.69 1.66 6.17
C LEU A 129 -0.78 2.59 5.37
N ILE A 130 -1.30 3.79 5.14
CA ILE A 130 -0.56 4.96 4.68
C ILE A 130 -0.53 5.94 5.86
N VAL A 131 0.67 6.34 6.29
CA VAL A 131 0.85 7.17 7.48
C VAL A 131 1.70 8.39 7.15
N ASP A 132 1.10 9.57 7.36
CA ASP A 132 1.83 10.85 7.32
C ASP A 132 2.32 11.20 8.71
N GLY A 133 3.53 11.68 8.81
CA GLY A 133 4.09 12.03 10.12
C GLY A 133 5.40 12.78 10.06
N GLY A 134 6.05 12.80 11.19
CA GLY A 134 7.38 13.33 11.38
C GLY A 134 8.39 12.21 11.54
N LEU A 135 9.30 12.09 10.58
CA LEU A 135 10.40 11.13 10.60
C LEU A 135 11.57 11.66 11.42
N ARG A 136 12.16 10.79 12.21
CA ARG A 136 13.35 11.08 13.01
C ARG A 136 14.22 9.84 13.16
N ILE A 137 15.47 10.07 13.54
CA ILE A 137 16.37 9.01 13.98
C ILE A 137 15.97 8.58 15.39
N ASP A 138 15.90 7.30 15.63
CA ASP A 138 15.66 6.72 16.97
C ASP A 138 17.00 6.48 17.67
N ASP A 139 17.39 7.43 18.50
CA ASP A 139 18.65 7.36 19.27
C ASP A 139 18.60 6.36 20.44
N PHE A 140 17.41 5.82 20.78
CA PHE A 140 17.22 4.98 21.97
C PHE A 140 17.19 3.46 21.65
N SER A 141 16.77 3.07 20.46
CA SER A 141 16.58 1.64 20.10
C SER A 141 17.72 1.09 19.22
N GLY A 142 18.91 1.65 19.34
CA GLY A 142 20.10 1.12 18.64
C GLY A 142 20.34 1.70 17.24
N GLY A 143 19.76 2.84 16.93
CA GLY A 143 19.85 3.51 15.63
C GLY A 143 18.81 2.94 14.65
N GLY A 144 18.12 3.82 13.97
CA GLY A 144 17.05 3.48 13.04
C GLY A 144 16.14 4.66 12.85
N PHE A 145 15.06 4.47 12.12
CA PHE A 145 14.09 5.52 11.89
C PHE A 145 12.79 5.21 12.63
N GLN A 146 12.20 6.24 13.20
CA GLN A 146 10.87 6.19 13.78
C GLN A 146 10.01 7.30 13.20
N LEU A 147 8.75 6.99 12.90
CA LEU A 147 7.76 7.98 12.46
C LEU A 147 6.81 8.30 13.59
N ARG A 148 6.63 9.57 13.90
CA ARG A 148 5.54 10.04 14.73
C ARG A 148 4.35 10.40 13.85
N ALA A 149 3.28 9.61 13.92
CA ALA A 149 2.10 9.80 13.09
C ALA A 149 1.40 11.14 13.39
N ARG A 150 0.91 11.78 12.33
CA ARG A 150 0.01 12.94 12.34
C ARG A 150 -1.34 12.57 11.74
N SER A 151 -1.35 11.71 10.75
CA SER A 151 -2.54 11.11 10.18
C SER A 151 -2.24 9.71 9.68
N ALA A 152 -3.27 8.88 9.60
CA ALA A 152 -3.17 7.57 8.98
C ALA A 152 -4.50 7.20 8.32
N MET A 153 -4.43 6.38 7.28
CA MET A 153 -5.59 5.86 6.59
C MET A 153 -5.30 4.47 6.03
N SER A 154 -6.35 3.70 5.74
CA SER A 154 -6.19 2.42 5.05
C SER A 154 -5.76 2.62 3.59
N LEU A 155 -5.18 1.59 2.97
CA LEU A 155 -4.89 1.61 1.53
C LEU A 155 -6.17 1.87 0.71
N ALA A 156 -7.31 1.30 1.12
CA ALA A 156 -8.58 1.51 0.44
C ALA A 156 -9.01 2.98 0.46
N ASP A 157 -8.90 3.64 1.62
CA ASP A 157 -9.26 5.05 1.76
C ASP A 157 -8.27 5.97 1.01
N ALA A 158 -6.98 5.62 1.03
CA ALA A 158 -5.97 6.34 0.27
C ALA A 158 -6.24 6.25 -1.24
N CYS A 159 -6.53 5.06 -1.75
CA CYS A 159 -6.90 4.86 -3.15
C CYS A 159 -8.18 5.64 -3.50
N ARG A 160 -9.24 5.53 -2.69
CA ARG A 160 -10.50 6.28 -2.89
C ARG A 160 -10.28 7.78 -2.94
N LYS A 161 -9.42 8.30 -2.06
CA LYS A 161 -9.14 9.74 -1.93
C LYS A 161 -8.26 10.27 -3.06
N HIS A 162 -7.26 9.50 -3.48
CA HIS A 162 -6.17 10.01 -4.33
C HIS A 162 -6.19 9.46 -5.76
N ALA A 163 -6.77 8.26 -6.01
CA ALA A 163 -6.78 7.68 -7.34
C ALA A 163 -7.55 8.55 -8.35
N ARG A 164 -6.92 8.79 -9.50
CA ARG A 164 -7.45 9.59 -10.62
C ARG A 164 -7.81 8.74 -11.82
N LEU A 165 -7.07 7.65 -12.02
CA LEU A 165 -7.19 6.84 -13.22
C LEU A 165 -6.98 5.36 -12.89
N LEU A 166 -7.90 4.52 -13.35
CA LEU A 166 -7.73 3.06 -13.44
C LEU A 166 -7.32 2.70 -14.87
N GLN A 167 -6.11 2.20 -15.01
CA GLN A 167 -5.50 1.86 -16.29
C GLN A 167 -5.50 0.33 -16.47
N LEU A 168 -6.18 -0.17 -17.48
CA LEU A 168 -6.23 -1.60 -17.80
C LEU A 168 -5.45 -1.87 -19.08
N LYS A 169 -4.42 -2.71 -19.01
CA LYS A 169 -3.70 -3.21 -20.18
C LYS A 169 -4.31 -4.53 -20.62
N LEU A 170 -4.77 -4.59 -21.86
CA LEU A 170 -5.50 -5.72 -22.39
C LEU A 170 -4.66 -6.53 -23.36
N ASN A 171 -4.83 -7.86 -23.33
CA ASN A 171 -4.24 -8.78 -24.30
C ASN A 171 -5.12 -10.02 -24.42
N GLY A 172 -5.54 -10.34 -25.67
CA GLY A 172 -6.31 -11.56 -25.94
C GLY A 172 -7.71 -11.59 -25.32
N ILE A 173 -8.42 -10.44 -25.35
CA ILE A 173 -9.81 -10.34 -24.84
C ILE A 173 -10.78 -11.19 -25.68
N GLY A 174 -11.69 -11.90 -24.98
CA GLY A 174 -12.78 -12.63 -25.61
C GLY A 174 -14.00 -11.75 -25.94
N PRO A 175 -15.00 -12.29 -26.64
CA PRO A 175 -16.21 -11.55 -27.04
C PRO A 175 -17.01 -11.04 -25.82
N ASP A 176 -16.98 -11.75 -24.71
CA ASP A 176 -17.76 -11.42 -23.51
C ASP A 176 -17.04 -10.45 -22.55
N PHE A 177 -15.83 -10.01 -22.90
CA PHE A 177 -15.00 -9.17 -22.05
C PHE A 177 -15.70 -7.88 -21.58
N VAL A 178 -16.44 -7.23 -22.48
CA VAL A 178 -17.15 -5.97 -22.14
C VAL A 178 -18.20 -6.22 -21.06
N GLY A 179 -18.97 -7.31 -21.18
CA GLY A 179 -19.96 -7.70 -20.17
C GLY A 179 -19.32 -8.06 -18.82
N GLN A 180 -18.20 -8.78 -18.84
CA GLN A 180 -17.45 -9.13 -17.64
C GLN A 180 -16.86 -7.88 -16.96
N LEU A 181 -16.27 -6.97 -17.73
CA LEU A 181 -15.76 -5.70 -17.21
C LEU A 181 -16.88 -4.85 -16.62
N GLN A 182 -18.04 -4.77 -17.33
CA GLN A 182 -19.21 -4.04 -16.85
C GLN A 182 -19.69 -4.58 -15.51
N HIS A 183 -19.73 -5.88 -15.36
CA HIS A 183 -20.13 -6.55 -14.12
C HIS A 183 -19.12 -6.28 -13.00
N ALA A 184 -17.82 -6.41 -13.25
CA ALA A 184 -16.76 -6.15 -12.28
C ALA A 184 -16.76 -4.69 -11.77
N LEU A 185 -17.08 -3.72 -12.63
CA LEU A 185 -17.13 -2.30 -12.27
C LEU A 185 -18.46 -1.89 -11.62
N ALA A 186 -19.51 -2.68 -11.72
CA ALA A 186 -20.88 -2.27 -11.36
C ALA A 186 -21.01 -1.80 -9.89
N GLY A 187 -20.40 -2.50 -8.96
CA GLY A 187 -20.43 -2.19 -7.51
C GLY A 187 -19.57 -1.01 -7.09
N TYR A 188 -18.75 -0.46 -8.00
CA TYR A 188 -17.76 0.58 -7.71
C TYR A 188 -17.98 1.86 -8.51
N ARG A 189 -19.10 1.97 -9.22
CA ARG A 189 -19.42 3.16 -10.04
C ARG A 189 -19.70 4.39 -9.20
N GLY A 190 -19.55 5.56 -9.83
CA GLY A 190 -19.78 6.85 -9.19
C GLY A 190 -18.58 7.40 -8.42
N GLY A 191 -17.45 6.71 -8.48
CA GLY A 191 -16.20 7.18 -7.90
C GLY A 191 -15.51 8.28 -8.70
N ARG A 192 -14.27 8.59 -8.33
CA ARG A 192 -13.50 9.72 -8.91
C ARG A 192 -12.58 9.31 -10.05
N ALA A 193 -12.13 8.05 -10.06
CA ALA A 193 -11.15 7.58 -11.04
C ALA A 193 -11.81 7.31 -12.39
N SER A 194 -11.26 7.90 -13.46
CA SER A 194 -11.59 7.52 -14.82
C SER A 194 -11.01 6.15 -15.16
N VAL A 195 -11.52 5.50 -16.19
CA VAL A 195 -11.07 4.16 -16.62
C VAL A 195 -10.54 4.25 -18.05
N THR A 196 -9.31 3.76 -18.28
CA THR A 196 -8.73 3.63 -19.61
C THR A 196 -8.39 2.19 -19.92
N LEU A 197 -8.64 1.79 -21.17
CA LEU A 197 -8.32 0.48 -21.69
C LEU A 197 -7.20 0.64 -22.73
N HIS A 198 -6.05 0.04 -22.48
CA HIS A 198 -4.91 0.07 -23.40
C HIS A 198 -4.79 -1.25 -24.13
N GLY A 199 -4.60 -1.17 -25.45
CA GLY A 199 -4.44 -2.34 -26.28
C GLY A 199 -5.76 -3.07 -26.58
N TYR A 200 -6.91 -2.38 -26.48
CA TYR A 200 -8.17 -2.94 -26.94
C TYR A 200 -8.07 -3.30 -28.43
N ARG A 201 -8.28 -4.55 -28.76
CA ARG A 201 -8.14 -5.06 -30.12
C ARG A 201 -9.41 -5.77 -30.54
N ASN A 202 -9.92 -5.39 -31.71
CA ASN A 202 -10.93 -6.15 -32.43
C ASN A 202 -10.35 -6.68 -33.76
N ARG A 203 -11.17 -7.29 -34.62
CA ARG A 203 -10.72 -7.89 -35.88
C ARG A 203 -9.99 -6.91 -36.82
N ASN A 204 -10.29 -5.62 -36.76
CA ASN A 204 -9.87 -4.64 -37.76
C ASN A 204 -9.06 -3.46 -37.19
N ALA A 205 -9.01 -3.29 -35.86
CA ALA A 205 -8.36 -2.16 -35.22
C ALA A 205 -7.81 -2.50 -33.83
N GLN A 206 -6.79 -1.76 -33.45
CA GLN A 206 -6.31 -1.67 -32.09
C GLN A 206 -6.43 -0.22 -31.64
N ALA A 207 -6.93 0.00 -30.42
CA ALA A 207 -7.11 1.34 -29.89
C ALA A 207 -6.88 1.37 -28.37
N ASP A 208 -6.51 2.53 -27.89
CA ASP A 208 -6.61 2.90 -26.50
C ASP A 208 -7.91 3.67 -26.30
N LEU A 209 -8.70 3.29 -25.31
CA LEU A 209 -10.03 3.83 -25.08
C LEU A 209 -10.09 4.47 -23.70
N GLU A 210 -10.57 5.70 -23.62
CA GLU A 210 -11.00 6.31 -22.39
C GLU A 210 -12.50 6.12 -22.24
N LEU A 211 -12.93 5.52 -21.13
CA LEU A 211 -14.34 5.33 -20.84
C LEU A 211 -14.93 6.61 -20.29
N GLY A 212 -16.15 6.95 -20.75
CA GLY A 212 -16.83 8.18 -20.33
C GLY A 212 -17.16 8.23 -18.84
N GLU A 213 -17.68 9.37 -18.40
CA GLU A 213 -17.94 9.66 -16.97
C GLU A 213 -18.84 8.63 -16.26
N ALA A 214 -19.79 8.04 -16.98
CA ALA A 214 -20.63 6.97 -16.44
C ALA A 214 -19.84 5.71 -15.99
N TRP A 215 -18.57 5.61 -16.39
CA TRP A 215 -17.67 4.51 -16.03
C TRP A 215 -16.67 4.88 -14.93
N ARG A 216 -16.74 6.07 -14.37
CA ARG A 216 -15.90 6.44 -13.23
C ARG A 216 -16.16 5.52 -12.05
N VAL A 217 -15.10 5.16 -11.35
CA VAL A 217 -15.12 4.15 -10.28
C VAL A 217 -14.42 4.62 -9.01
N ASP A 218 -14.84 4.03 -7.89
CA ASP A 218 -14.07 4.01 -6.65
C ASP A 218 -12.96 2.97 -6.81
N ALA A 219 -11.78 3.45 -7.11
CA ALA A 219 -10.63 2.61 -7.42
C ALA A 219 -9.95 2.11 -6.13
N ILE A 220 -10.61 1.19 -5.46
CA ILE A 220 -10.14 0.53 -4.22
C ILE A 220 -9.47 -0.82 -4.51
N PRO A 221 -8.71 -1.38 -3.55
CA PRO A 221 -8.02 -2.66 -3.73
C PRO A 221 -8.90 -3.81 -4.20
N ASP A 222 -10.15 -3.91 -3.72
CA ASP A 222 -11.08 -4.97 -4.10
C ASP A 222 -11.45 -4.90 -5.58
N LEU A 223 -11.68 -3.68 -6.10
CA LEU A 223 -11.89 -3.49 -7.52
C LEU A 223 -10.66 -3.91 -8.33
N LEU A 224 -9.45 -3.53 -7.90
CA LEU A 224 -8.24 -3.94 -8.61
C LEU A 224 -8.08 -5.45 -8.68
N ARG A 225 -8.34 -6.16 -7.57
CA ARG A 225 -8.34 -7.63 -7.57
C ARG A 225 -9.35 -8.20 -8.56
N SER A 226 -10.57 -7.68 -8.55
CA SER A 226 -11.64 -8.13 -9.46
C SER A 226 -11.27 -7.93 -10.93
N VAL A 227 -10.74 -6.76 -11.30
CA VAL A 227 -10.38 -6.49 -12.70
C VAL A 227 -9.10 -7.21 -13.13
N ARG A 228 -8.13 -7.42 -12.23
CA ARG A 228 -6.92 -8.22 -12.49
C ARG A 228 -7.24 -9.69 -12.75
N ALA A 229 -8.33 -10.20 -12.21
CA ALA A 229 -8.79 -11.57 -12.41
C ALA A 229 -9.55 -11.78 -13.74
N LEU A 230 -9.92 -10.72 -14.46
CA LEU A 230 -10.65 -10.84 -15.73
C LEU A 230 -9.78 -11.46 -16.83
N PRO A 231 -10.28 -12.43 -17.61
CA PRO A 231 -9.59 -12.97 -18.76
C PRO A 231 -9.25 -11.87 -19.77
N GLY A 232 -7.99 -11.82 -20.21
CA GLY A 232 -7.52 -10.81 -21.16
C GLY A 232 -7.03 -9.50 -20.53
N VAL A 233 -7.13 -9.31 -19.20
CA VAL A 233 -6.45 -8.22 -18.48
C VAL A 233 -5.03 -8.67 -18.15
N GLN A 234 -4.05 -8.06 -18.82
CA GLN A 234 -2.63 -8.33 -18.56
C GLN A 234 -2.12 -7.60 -17.31
N ALA A 235 -2.61 -6.38 -17.10
CA ALA A 235 -2.27 -5.56 -15.94
C ALA A 235 -3.40 -4.56 -15.64
N ALA A 236 -3.60 -4.27 -14.35
CA ALA A 236 -4.43 -3.17 -13.89
C ALA A 236 -3.64 -2.36 -12.87
N ARG A 237 -3.56 -1.04 -13.07
CA ARG A 237 -2.77 -0.09 -12.28
C ARG A 237 -3.60 1.14 -11.95
N LEU A 238 -3.38 1.71 -10.77
CA LEU A 238 -3.89 3.02 -10.43
C LEU A 238 -2.85 4.11 -10.72
N ARG A 239 -3.34 5.27 -11.12
CA ARG A 239 -2.60 6.53 -11.08
C ARG A 239 -3.20 7.40 -9.99
N ILE A 240 -2.37 7.79 -9.08
CA ILE A 240 -2.72 8.53 -7.87
C ILE A 240 -2.32 9.99 -8.02
#